data_b4180dee74dc11c1febbb74ca18331a3
#
_entry.id   b4180dee74dc11c1febbb74ca18331a3
#
_cell.length_a   1.000
_cell.length_b   1.000
_cell.length_c   1.000
_cell.angle_alpha   90.00
_cell.angle_beta   90.00
_cell.angle_gamma   90.00
#
_symmetry.space_group_name_H-M   'P 1'
#
loop_
_entity.id
_entity.type
_entity.pdbx_description
1 polymer ?
#
loop_
_entity_poly.entity_id
_entity_poly.type
_entity_poly.pdbx_seq_one_letter_code
_entity_poly.pdbx_strand_id
1 'polypeptide(L)'
;TMTWSRYGQLLSFTDCSGYVTRYDHDRFGQMTAVHREEGLSQYRAYDSRGQLIAVKDTQGHETRYEYNIAGDLTAVIAPDGSRNGTQYDAWGKAICTTQGGLTRSMEYDAAGRVIRLTSENGSHTTFRYDVLDRLIQETGFDGRTQRYHHDLTGKLIRSEDEGLVTHWHYDEADRLTHRTVNGETAERWRYDERGWLTDISHISEGHRVAVYYGYDEKGRLTGERQTVHHPQTEALLWQHETRHAYNAQGLANRCIPDSLPAVEWLTYGSGYLAGMKLGDTPLVEYTRDRLHRETLRSFGRYELTTAYTPAGQLQSQHLNSLLSDRDYTWNDNGELIRISSPRQTRSYSYSTTGRLTGVHTTAANLDIRIPYATDPAGNRLPDPELHPDSTLSMWPDNRIARDAHYLYRYDRHGRLTEKTDLIPEGVIRTDDERTHRYHYDSQHRLVHYTRTQYAEPLV
;
A
#
# COMPACT_ATOMS: atom_id res chain seq x y z
N THR A 1 14.61 25.16 14.39
CA THR A 1 14.30 26.17 15.41
C THR A 1 12.79 26.26 15.60
N MET A 2 12.36 26.48 16.86
CA MET A 2 10.96 26.65 17.21
C MET A 2 10.78 27.93 17.99
N THR A 3 9.68 28.64 17.76
CA THR A 3 9.28 29.78 18.56
C THR A 3 7.97 29.49 19.27
N TRP A 4 7.84 29.99 20.50
CA TRP A 4 6.72 29.67 21.39
C TRP A 4 6.11 30.98 21.94
N SER A 5 4.80 30.95 22.16
CA SER A 5 4.12 32.00 22.90
C SER A 5 4.45 31.92 24.40
N ARG A 6 4.12 32.95 25.13
CA ARG A 6 4.21 32.94 26.60
C ARG A 6 3.32 31.89 27.27
N TYR A 7 2.37 31.33 26.55
CA TYR A 7 1.46 30.29 27.01
C TYR A 7 1.91 28.87 26.61
N GLY A 8 3.11 28.71 26.01
CA GLY A 8 3.62 27.41 25.56
C GLY A 8 3.04 26.93 24.24
N GLN A 9 2.41 27.80 23.47
CA GLN A 9 1.88 27.43 22.14
C GLN A 9 2.96 27.59 21.08
N LEU A 10 3.09 26.62 20.18
CA LEU A 10 4.02 26.67 19.05
C LEU A 10 3.56 27.74 18.06
N LEU A 11 4.38 28.77 17.84
CA LEU A 11 4.10 29.84 16.89
C LEU A 11 4.75 29.64 15.53
N SER A 12 5.95 29.07 15.52
CA SER A 12 6.63 28.73 14.27
C SER A 12 7.60 27.57 14.43
N PHE A 13 7.82 26.90 13.33
CA PHE A 13 8.86 25.88 13.16
C PHE A 13 9.71 26.26 11.94
N THR A 14 11.02 26.34 12.12
CA THR A 14 11.97 26.53 11.03
C THR A 14 12.79 25.27 10.86
N ASP A 15 12.77 24.68 9.67
CA ASP A 15 13.55 23.49 9.37
C ASP A 15 15.04 23.79 9.18
N CYS A 16 15.85 22.77 8.90
CA CYS A 16 17.29 22.93 8.69
C CYS A 16 17.66 23.64 7.38
N SER A 17 16.73 23.81 6.47
CA SER A 17 16.87 24.59 5.24
C SER A 17 16.46 26.07 5.41
N GLY A 18 15.99 26.46 6.59
CA GLY A 18 15.53 27.80 6.88
C GLY A 18 14.08 28.09 6.47
N TYR A 19 13.32 27.06 6.11
CA TYR A 19 11.92 27.21 5.68
C TYR A 19 10.98 27.18 6.89
N VAL A 20 9.98 28.06 6.88
CA VAL A 20 9.18 28.37 8.07
C VAL A 20 7.75 27.91 7.91
N THR A 21 7.24 27.20 8.92
CA THR A 21 5.82 26.95 9.12
C THR A 21 5.34 27.79 10.30
N ARG A 22 4.23 28.51 10.14
CA ARG A 22 3.62 29.34 11.18
C ARG A 22 2.27 28.79 11.59
N TYR A 23 1.93 28.99 12.88
CA TYR A 23 0.72 28.46 13.49
C TYR A 23 -0.05 29.61 14.14
N ASP A 24 -1.34 29.72 13.82
CA ASP A 24 -2.25 30.64 14.48
C ASP A 24 -3.11 29.88 15.50
N HIS A 25 -3.42 30.54 16.59
CA HIS A 25 -4.25 29.99 17.67
C HIS A 25 -5.37 30.96 18.03
N ASP A 26 -6.51 30.42 18.49
CA ASP A 26 -7.57 31.22 19.04
C ASP A 26 -7.32 31.56 20.52
N ARG A 27 -8.27 32.28 21.12
CA ARG A 27 -8.20 32.64 22.54
C ARG A 27 -8.21 31.48 23.52
N PHE A 28 -8.65 30.28 23.06
CA PHE A 28 -8.69 29.04 23.84
C PHE A 28 -7.44 28.19 23.66
N GLY A 29 -6.48 28.62 22.85
CA GLY A 29 -5.26 27.89 22.56
C GLY A 29 -5.41 26.82 21.48
N GLN A 30 -6.53 26.81 20.78
CA GLN A 30 -6.77 25.86 19.68
C GLN A 30 -6.12 26.38 18.40
N MET A 31 -5.46 25.50 17.65
CA MET A 31 -4.81 25.84 16.39
C MET A 31 -5.83 26.11 15.30
N THR A 32 -5.91 27.36 14.82
CA THR A 32 -6.89 27.79 13.80
C THR A 32 -6.31 27.81 12.39
N ALA A 33 -5.00 27.93 12.24
CA ALA A 33 -4.36 27.91 10.95
C ALA A 33 -2.93 27.38 11.01
N VAL A 34 -2.53 26.74 9.93
CA VAL A 34 -1.14 26.35 9.64
C VAL A 34 -0.76 27.00 8.32
N HIS A 35 0.26 27.87 8.33
CA HIS A 35 0.78 28.53 7.14
C HIS A 35 2.16 27.97 6.81
N ARG A 36 2.25 27.30 5.69
CA ARG A 36 3.50 26.76 5.18
C ARG A 36 4.06 27.66 4.09
N GLU A 37 5.29 27.37 3.67
CA GLU A 37 5.89 28.04 2.53
C GLU A 37 5.04 27.87 1.26
N GLU A 38 5.33 28.64 0.21
CA GLU A 38 4.63 28.65 -1.07
C GLU A 38 3.13 28.99 -0.99
N GLY A 39 2.71 29.64 0.09
CA GLY A 39 1.32 30.01 0.32
C GLY A 39 0.40 28.86 0.66
N LEU A 40 0.92 27.67 0.93
CA LEU A 40 0.12 26.51 1.31
C LEU A 40 -0.35 26.63 2.75
N SER A 41 -1.67 26.79 2.93
CA SER A 41 -2.28 27.00 4.23
C SER A 41 -3.43 26.02 4.47
N GLN A 42 -3.68 25.74 5.75
CA GLN A 42 -4.81 24.96 6.21
C GLN A 42 -5.49 25.71 7.35
N TYR A 43 -6.80 25.78 7.32
CA TYR A 43 -7.63 26.46 8.31
C TYR A 43 -8.49 25.46 9.06
N ARG A 44 -8.66 25.68 10.37
CA ARG A 44 -9.44 24.82 11.26
C ARG A 44 -10.46 25.63 12.03
N ALA A 45 -11.66 25.09 12.17
CA ALA A 45 -12.72 25.67 12.98
C ALA A 45 -13.18 24.67 14.04
N TYR A 46 -13.55 25.19 15.21
CA TYR A 46 -13.96 24.40 16.38
C TYR A 46 -15.31 24.85 16.89
N ASP A 47 -16.04 23.94 17.52
CA ASP A 47 -17.29 24.26 18.21
C ASP A 47 -17.03 24.75 19.63
N SER A 48 -18.10 25.06 20.37
CA SER A 48 -18.04 25.54 21.75
C SER A 48 -17.46 24.52 22.75
N ARG A 49 -17.41 23.25 22.36
CA ARG A 49 -16.82 22.15 23.16
C ARG A 49 -15.36 21.88 22.81
N GLY A 50 -14.78 22.64 21.89
CA GLY A 50 -13.40 22.44 21.41
C GLY A 50 -13.24 21.31 20.39
N GLN A 51 -14.32 20.82 19.82
CA GLN A 51 -14.29 19.78 18.81
C GLN A 51 -14.04 20.39 17.42
N LEU A 52 -13.18 19.74 16.62
CA LEU A 52 -12.90 20.17 15.25
C LEU A 52 -14.12 19.94 14.36
N ILE A 53 -14.72 21.00 13.82
CA ILE A 53 -15.92 20.92 12.96
C ILE A 53 -15.65 21.17 11.48
N ALA A 54 -14.52 21.78 11.14
CA ALA A 54 -14.16 22.04 9.75
C ALA A 54 -12.64 22.14 9.55
N VAL A 55 -12.18 21.66 8.40
CA VAL A 55 -10.83 21.89 7.87
C VAL A 55 -10.99 22.41 6.46
N LYS A 56 -10.30 23.51 6.15
CA LYS A 56 -10.34 24.17 4.84
C LYS A 56 -8.92 24.27 4.27
N ASP A 57 -8.75 23.97 2.98
CA ASP A 57 -7.49 24.14 2.29
C ASP A 57 -7.30 25.58 1.78
N THR A 58 -6.18 25.85 1.10
CA THR A 58 -5.86 27.18 0.53
C THR A 58 -6.89 27.63 -0.52
N GLN A 59 -7.51 26.70 -1.24
CA GLN A 59 -8.52 27.00 -2.28
C GLN A 59 -9.94 27.09 -1.73
N GLY A 60 -10.13 26.86 -0.42
CA GLY A 60 -11.42 26.94 0.22
C GLY A 60 -12.23 25.63 0.20
N HIS A 61 -11.63 24.52 -0.23
CA HIS A 61 -12.26 23.21 -0.13
C HIS A 61 -12.38 22.82 1.34
N GLU A 62 -13.62 22.55 1.78
CA GLU A 62 -13.93 22.34 3.18
C GLU A 62 -14.41 20.93 3.45
N THR A 63 -13.77 20.27 4.41
CA THR A 63 -14.22 19.02 5.01
C THR A 63 -14.84 19.34 6.36
N ARG A 64 -16.04 18.82 6.64
CA ARG A 64 -16.80 19.09 7.87
C ARG A 64 -16.91 17.82 8.71
N TYR A 65 -17.01 18.03 10.02
CA TYR A 65 -17.10 16.95 11.01
C TYR A 65 -18.29 17.16 11.93
N GLU A 66 -19.03 16.09 12.20
CA GLU A 66 -20.15 16.09 13.12
C GLU A 66 -19.92 15.10 14.25
N TYR A 67 -20.44 15.42 15.43
CA TYR A 67 -20.27 14.64 16.65
C TYR A 67 -21.60 14.38 17.33
N ASN A 68 -21.71 13.28 18.08
CA ASN A 68 -22.83 13.04 18.97
C ASN A 68 -22.61 13.77 20.32
N ILE A 69 -23.57 13.63 21.23
CA ILE A 69 -23.52 14.25 22.57
C ILE A 69 -22.32 13.73 23.38
N ALA A 70 -21.93 12.48 23.18
CA ALA A 70 -20.79 11.86 23.85
C ALA A 70 -19.43 12.33 23.32
N GLY A 71 -19.41 13.03 22.18
CA GLY A 71 -18.18 13.51 21.54
C GLY A 71 -17.61 12.55 20.49
N ASP A 72 -18.32 11.49 20.13
CA ASP A 72 -17.89 10.56 19.08
C ASP A 72 -18.17 11.16 17.70
N LEU A 73 -17.22 10.99 16.78
CA LEU A 73 -17.32 11.46 15.39
C LEU A 73 -18.39 10.63 14.64
N THR A 74 -19.53 11.23 14.33
CA THR A 74 -20.65 10.55 13.66
C THR A 74 -20.68 10.74 12.16
N ALA A 75 -20.05 11.79 11.64
CA ALA A 75 -19.97 12.02 10.20
C ALA A 75 -18.77 12.84 9.79
N VAL A 76 -18.27 12.53 8.61
CA VAL A 76 -17.32 13.35 7.84
C VAL A 76 -18.00 13.71 6.52
N ILE A 77 -18.07 15.02 6.23
CA ILE A 77 -18.71 15.56 5.02
C ILE A 77 -17.60 16.10 4.15
N ALA A 78 -17.43 15.49 2.97
CA ALA A 78 -16.44 15.90 2.00
C ALA A 78 -16.79 17.24 1.32
N PRO A 79 -15.85 17.92 0.64
CA PRO A 79 -16.10 19.18 -0.05
C PRO A 79 -17.24 19.15 -1.08
N ASP A 80 -17.54 17.99 -1.69
CA ASP A 80 -18.66 17.81 -2.61
C ASP A 80 -20.02 17.59 -1.91
N GLY A 81 -20.03 17.53 -0.57
CA GLY A 81 -21.20 17.26 0.24
C GLY A 81 -21.48 15.78 0.51
N SER A 82 -20.68 14.87 -0.02
CA SER A 82 -20.82 13.44 0.27
C SER A 82 -20.51 13.16 1.74
N ARG A 83 -21.29 12.22 2.33
CA ARG A 83 -21.32 11.98 3.77
C ARG A 83 -20.85 10.56 4.10
N ASN A 84 -19.87 10.44 4.97
CA ASN A 84 -19.44 9.19 5.59
C ASN A 84 -19.90 9.19 7.04
N GLY A 85 -20.72 8.23 7.41
CA GLY A 85 -21.32 8.13 8.74
C GLY A 85 -20.74 6.98 9.56
N THR A 86 -20.70 7.16 10.89
CA THR A 86 -20.32 6.11 11.83
C THR A 86 -21.35 6.07 12.95
N GLN A 87 -21.83 4.87 13.28
CA GLN A 87 -22.72 4.62 14.40
C GLN A 87 -21.94 3.93 15.53
N TYR A 88 -22.28 4.29 16.76
CA TYR A 88 -21.61 3.80 17.95
C TYR A 88 -22.61 3.08 18.88
N ASP A 89 -22.10 2.12 19.65
CA ASP A 89 -22.85 1.52 20.74
C ASP A 89 -22.86 2.44 21.99
N ALA A 90 -23.54 1.98 23.05
CA ALA A 90 -23.64 2.73 24.29
C ALA A 90 -22.28 2.93 25.01
N TRP A 91 -21.25 2.19 24.65
CA TRP A 91 -19.90 2.29 25.20
C TRP A 91 -18.94 3.09 24.32
N GLY A 92 -19.44 3.69 23.21
CA GLY A 92 -18.64 4.48 22.29
C GLY A 92 -17.80 3.67 21.30
N LYS A 93 -18.14 2.39 21.06
CA LYS A 93 -17.50 1.57 20.04
C LYS A 93 -18.24 1.68 18.72
N ALA A 94 -17.48 1.83 17.63
CA ALA A 94 -18.07 1.88 16.29
C ALA A 94 -18.67 0.51 15.92
N ILE A 95 -19.96 0.48 15.61
CA ILE A 95 -20.69 -0.74 15.21
C ILE A 95 -21.04 -0.75 13.72
N CYS A 96 -21.05 0.41 13.08
CA CYS A 96 -21.42 0.52 11.68
C CYS A 96 -20.79 1.76 11.05
N THR A 97 -20.26 1.61 9.86
CA THR A 97 -19.81 2.72 9.02
C THR A 97 -20.55 2.68 7.69
N THR A 98 -20.97 3.86 7.20
CA THR A 98 -21.67 4.00 5.93
C THR A 98 -20.97 5.01 5.04
N GLN A 99 -20.74 4.64 3.79
CA GLN A 99 -20.16 5.49 2.76
C GLN A 99 -20.89 5.25 1.44
N GLY A 100 -21.47 6.31 0.86
CA GLY A 100 -22.21 6.22 -0.41
C GLY A 100 -23.32 5.17 -0.41
N GLY A 101 -24.00 4.97 0.74
CA GLY A 101 -25.03 3.96 0.92
C GLY A 101 -24.52 2.54 1.19
N LEU A 102 -23.21 2.33 1.18
CA LEU A 102 -22.58 1.04 1.47
C LEU A 102 -22.18 0.96 2.94
N THR A 103 -22.44 -0.18 3.57
CA THR A 103 -22.31 -0.34 5.01
C THR A 103 -21.35 -1.44 5.38
N ARG A 104 -20.46 -1.17 6.34
CA ARG A 104 -19.67 -2.15 7.09
C ARG A 104 -20.14 -2.21 8.52
N SER A 105 -20.16 -3.37 9.12
CA SER A 105 -20.55 -3.53 10.52
C SER A 105 -19.52 -4.30 11.33
N MET A 106 -19.52 -4.05 12.64
CA MET A 106 -18.64 -4.65 13.62
C MET A 106 -19.44 -5.11 14.82
N GLU A 107 -19.15 -6.31 15.31
CA GLU A 107 -19.74 -6.86 16.52
C GLU A 107 -18.64 -7.11 17.56
N TYR A 108 -18.99 -6.89 18.82
CA TYR A 108 -18.07 -7.01 19.95
C TYR A 108 -18.59 -8.03 20.96
N ASP A 109 -17.68 -8.69 21.67
CA ASP A 109 -18.05 -9.49 22.83
C ASP A 109 -18.23 -8.61 24.09
N ALA A 110 -18.58 -9.26 25.20
CA ALA A 110 -18.80 -8.56 26.47
C ALA A 110 -17.52 -7.89 27.03
N ALA A 111 -16.34 -8.34 26.62
CA ALA A 111 -15.07 -7.72 26.96
C ALA A 111 -14.67 -6.56 26.01
N GLY A 112 -15.48 -6.31 24.99
CA GLY A 112 -15.24 -5.24 24.02
C GLY A 112 -14.28 -5.59 22.91
N ARG A 113 -14.02 -6.86 22.68
CA ARG A 113 -13.16 -7.33 21.59
C ARG A 113 -13.99 -7.58 20.34
N VAL A 114 -13.46 -7.27 19.16
CA VAL A 114 -14.13 -7.52 17.88
C VAL A 114 -14.26 -9.03 17.64
N ILE A 115 -15.48 -9.52 17.50
CA ILE A 115 -15.74 -10.94 17.19
C ILE A 115 -16.22 -11.15 15.76
N ARG A 116 -16.70 -10.11 15.07
CA ARG A 116 -17.21 -10.20 13.71
C ARG A 116 -17.08 -8.87 12.97
N LEU A 117 -16.56 -8.95 11.75
CA LEU A 117 -16.56 -7.85 10.77
C LEU A 117 -17.41 -8.28 9.58
N THR A 118 -18.35 -7.45 9.16
CA THR A 118 -19.19 -7.69 7.99
C THR A 118 -18.89 -6.66 6.92
N SER A 119 -18.55 -7.11 5.70
CA SER A 119 -18.25 -6.27 4.55
C SER A 119 -19.52 -5.73 3.91
N GLU A 120 -19.35 -4.84 2.93
CA GLU A 120 -20.43 -4.26 2.12
C GLU A 120 -21.17 -5.33 1.28
N ASN A 121 -20.55 -6.48 1.02
CA ASN A 121 -21.19 -7.63 0.37
C ASN A 121 -21.96 -8.54 1.33
N GLY A 122 -21.96 -8.24 2.63
CA GLY A 122 -22.54 -9.09 3.65
C GLY A 122 -21.68 -10.27 4.07
N SER A 123 -20.49 -10.45 3.48
CA SER A 123 -19.50 -11.45 3.89
C SER A 123 -18.85 -11.05 5.20
N HIS A 124 -18.47 -12.01 6.02
CA HIS A 124 -17.95 -11.69 7.33
C HIS A 124 -16.71 -12.49 7.70
N THR A 125 -15.87 -11.88 8.53
CA THR A 125 -14.73 -12.50 9.20
C THR A 125 -15.05 -12.56 10.69
N THR A 126 -14.79 -13.71 11.31
CA THR A 126 -15.03 -13.94 12.74
C THR A 126 -13.72 -14.18 13.48
N PHE A 127 -13.69 -13.76 14.75
CA PHE A 127 -12.53 -13.84 15.62
C PHE A 127 -12.87 -14.49 16.96
N ARG A 128 -11.93 -15.24 17.51
CA ARG A 128 -12.03 -15.81 18.84
C ARG A 128 -10.78 -15.52 19.64
N TYR A 129 -10.96 -15.27 20.93
CA TYR A 129 -9.88 -14.88 21.86
C TYR A 129 -9.81 -15.83 23.04
N ASP A 130 -8.64 -15.92 23.65
CA ASP A 130 -8.47 -16.58 24.94
C ASP A 130 -8.79 -15.64 26.12
N VAL A 131 -8.63 -16.15 27.32
CA VAL A 131 -8.91 -15.39 28.56
C VAL A 131 -7.92 -14.24 28.82
N LEU A 132 -6.82 -14.18 28.07
CA LEU A 132 -5.81 -13.12 28.12
C LEU A 132 -5.93 -12.15 26.95
N ASP A 133 -7.08 -12.11 26.26
CA ASP A 133 -7.38 -11.25 25.12
C ASP A 133 -6.49 -11.48 23.88
N ARG A 134 -5.87 -12.66 23.78
CA ARG A 134 -5.04 -13.01 22.62
C ARG A 134 -5.90 -13.71 21.57
N LEU A 135 -5.69 -13.35 20.29
CA LEU A 135 -6.39 -13.99 19.16
C LEU A 135 -5.96 -15.46 19.06
N ILE A 136 -6.93 -16.37 19.10
CA ILE A 136 -6.70 -17.81 18.97
C ILE A 136 -7.29 -18.41 17.69
N GLN A 137 -8.24 -17.73 17.05
CA GLN A 137 -8.82 -18.19 15.80
C GLN A 137 -9.38 -17.02 14.99
N GLU A 138 -9.18 -17.10 13.69
CA GLU A 138 -9.76 -16.21 12.69
C GLU A 138 -10.35 -17.05 11.57
N THR A 139 -11.60 -16.77 11.18
CA THR A 139 -12.24 -17.37 10.01
C THR A 139 -12.63 -16.26 9.05
N GLY A 140 -11.99 -16.23 7.88
CA GLY A 140 -12.24 -15.24 6.85
C GLY A 140 -13.56 -15.43 6.12
N PHE A 141 -13.97 -14.44 5.35
CA PHE A 141 -15.19 -14.45 4.54
C PHE A 141 -15.14 -15.51 3.40
N ASP A 142 -13.99 -16.06 3.09
CA ASP A 142 -13.79 -17.18 2.18
C ASP A 142 -13.90 -18.56 2.88
N GLY A 143 -14.16 -18.56 4.19
CA GLY A 143 -14.25 -19.75 5.03
C GLY A 143 -12.90 -20.30 5.50
N ARG A 144 -11.77 -19.72 5.09
CA ARG A 144 -10.44 -20.10 5.53
C ARG A 144 -10.26 -19.82 7.01
N THR A 145 -9.84 -20.85 7.76
CA THR A 145 -9.65 -20.74 9.22
C THR A 145 -8.19 -20.82 9.57
N GLN A 146 -7.74 -19.86 10.38
CA GLN A 146 -6.42 -19.82 10.98
C GLN A 146 -6.55 -19.93 12.49
N ARG A 147 -5.67 -20.72 13.13
CA ARG A 147 -5.62 -20.92 14.58
C ARG A 147 -4.24 -20.57 15.10
N TYR A 148 -4.20 -20.01 16.30
CA TYR A 148 -2.98 -19.49 16.91
C TYR A 148 -2.86 -20.04 18.33
N HIS A 149 -1.65 -20.46 18.70
CA HIS A 149 -1.31 -20.95 20.04
C HIS A 149 -0.13 -20.14 20.58
N HIS A 150 -0.27 -19.68 21.81
CA HIS A 150 0.72 -18.84 22.48
C HIS A 150 1.30 -19.55 23.69
N ASP A 151 2.54 -19.22 24.03
CA ASP A 151 3.13 -19.65 25.29
C ASP A 151 2.63 -18.78 26.48
N LEU A 152 3.11 -19.09 27.67
CA LEU A 152 2.72 -18.35 28.87
C LEU A 152 3.17 -16.88 28.88
N THR A 153 4.17 -16.54 28.06
CA THR A 153 4.67 -15.16 27.91
C THR A 153 3.97 -14.39 26.80
N GLY A 154 3.08 -15.04 26.04
CA GLY A 154 2.33 -14.44 24.96
C GLY A 154 2.97 -14.54 23.57
N LYS A 155 4.10 -15.28 23.43
CA LYS A 155 4.71 -15.50 22.13
C LYS A 155 3.92 -16.52 21.33
N LEU A 156 3.75 -16.28 20.02
CA LEU A 156 3.17 -17.25 19.10
C LEU A 156 4.13 -18.44 18.93
N ILE A 157 3.68 -19.64 19.33
CA ILE A 157 4.49 -20.87 19.23
C ILE A 157 3.98 -21.82 18.16
N ARG A 158 2.72 -21.71 17.77
CA ARG A 158 2.10 -22.57 16.76
C ARG A 158 0.98 -21.84 16.05
N SER A 159 0.90 -22.02 14.75
CA SER A 159 -0.24 -21.59 13.93
C SER A 159 -0.71 -22.73 13.01
N GLU A 160 -1.98 -22.75 12.73
CA GLU A 160 -2.59 -23.70 11.79
C GLU A 160 -3.34 -22.91 10.72
N ASP A 161 -3.13 -23.26 9.46
CA ASP A 161 -3.74 -22.63 8.30
C ASP A 161 -4.14 -23.74 7.31
N GLU A 162 -5.43 -24.15 7.39
CA GLU A 162 -5.99 -25.17 6.49
C GLU A 162 -5.09 -26.39 6.29
N GLY A 163 -4.58 -26.94 7.41
CA GLY A 163 -3.73 -28.13 7.42
C GLY A 163 -2.24 -27.88 7.32
N LEU A 164 -1.80 -26.63 7.16
CA LEU A 164 -0.42 -26.24 7.36
C LEU A 164 -0.20 -25.89 8.82
N VAL A 165 0.63 -26.68 9.50
CA VAL A 165 0.96 -26.48 10.92
C VAL A 165 2.36 -25.88 11.00
N THR A 166 2.44 -24.67 11.48
CA THR A 166 3.70 -23.96 11.68
C THR A 166 4.04 -23.92 13.16
N HIS A 167 5.27 -24.31 13.51
CA HIS A 167 5.83 -24.14 14.83
C HIS A 167 6.92 -23.07 14.80
N TRP A 168 6.89 -22.19 15.79
CA TRP A 168 7.80 -21.07 15.94
C TRP A 168 8.71 -21.35 17.13
N HIS A 169 10.02 -21.28 16.93
CA HIS A 169 11.04 -21.60 17.94
C HIS A 169 11.87 -20.37 18.27
N TYR A 170 12.14 -20.20 19.55
CA TYR A 170 12.85 -19.03 20.09
C TYR A 170 14.07 -19.45 20.88
N ASP A 171 15.07 -18.58 20.95
CA ASP A 171 16.22 -18.77 21.84
C ASP A 171 15.93 -18.25 23.27
N GLU A 172 16.93 -18.35 24.15
CA GLU A 172 16.80 -17.90 25.53
C GLU A 172 16.61 -16.38 25.69
N ALA A 173 16.93 -15.60 24.64
CA ALA A 173 16.70 -14.16 24.58
C ALA A 173 15.37 -13.79 23.87
N ASP A 174 14.48 -14.76 23.69
CA ASP A 174 13.17 -14.60 23.03
C ASP A 174 13.26 -14.16 21.55
N ARG A 175 14.37 -14.46 20.88
CA ARG A 175 14.54 -14.17 19.45
C ARG A 175 14.17 -15.41 18.65
N LEU A 176 13.46 -15.19 17.52
CA LEU A 176 13.06 -16.27 16.62
C LEU A 176 14.29 -16.92 15.98
N THR A 177 14.45 -18.23 16.15
CA THR A 177 15.59 -19.00 15.61
C THR A 177 15.24 -19.79 14.37
N HIS A 178 14.08 -20.41 14.37
CA HIS A 178 13.61 -21.15 13.20
C HIS A 178 12.10 -21.35 13.25
N ARG A 179 11.57 -21.70 12.12
CA ARG A 179 10.17 -22.03 11.91
C ARG A 179 10.09 -23.37 11.19
N THR A 180 9.23 -24.25 11.66
CA THR A 180 8.92 -25.50 10.97
C THR A 180 7.52 -25.46 10.39
N VAL A 181 7.32 -26.07 9.23
CA VAL A 181 5.99 -26.25 8.62
C VAL A 181 5.81 -27.73 8.38
N ASN A 182 4.74 -28.30 8.97
CA ASN A 182 4.46 -29.74 8.95
C ASN A 182 5.67 -30.60 9.36
N GLY A 183 6.45 -30.11 10.34
CA GLY A 183 7.61 -30.81 10.89
C GLY A 183 8.94 -30.58 10.18
N GLU A 184 8.93 -29.94 9.00
CA GLU A 184 10.16 -29.60 8.27
C GLU A 184 10.58 -28.15 8.50
N THR A 185 11.88 -27.93 8.65
CA THR A 185 12.39 -26.57 8.82
C THR A 185 12.17 -25.74 7.55
N ALA A 186 11.36 -24.69 7.67
CA ALA A 186 11.04 -23.80 6.57
C ALA A 186 12.00 -22.62 6.50
N GLU A 187 12.43 -22.11 7.64
CA GLU A 187 13.24 -20.89 7.72
C GLU A 187 14.08 -20.89 9.00
N ARG A 188 15.29 -20.29 8.92
CA ARG A 188 16.21 -20.12 10.05
C ARG A 188 16.69 -18.68 10.13
N TRP A 189 16.81 -18.17 11.38
CA TRP A 189 17.37 -16.86 11.71
C TRP A 189 18.55 -17.08 12.65
N ARG A 190 19.66 -16.40 12.41
CA ARG A 190 20.84 -16.42 13.26
C ARG A 190 21.22 -15.02 13.70
N TYR A 191 21.79 -14.90 14.86
CA TYR A 191 22.16 -13.64 15.48
C TYR A 191 23.61 -13.68 15.96
N ASP A 192 24.26 -12.52 16.00
CA ASP A 192 25.59 -12.37 16.57
C ASP A 192 25.53 -12.16 18.10
N GLU A 193 26.70 -12.00 18.72
CA GLU A 193 26.81 -11.77 20.16
C GLU A 193 26.13 -10.48 20.65
N ARG A 194 25.94 -9.50 19.75
CA ARG A 194 25.24 -8.24 20.00
C ARG A 194 23.73 -8.39 19.90
N GLY A 195 23.23 -9.51 19.40
CA GLY A 195 21.83 -9.74 19.10
C GLY A 195 21.39 -9.24 17.72
N TRP A 196 22.32 -8.90 16.84
CA TRP A 196 21.98 -8.47 15.48
C TRP A 196 21.84 -9.67 14.55
N LEU A 197 20.86 -9.58 13.65
CA LEU A 197 20.58 -10.65 12.68
C LEU A 197 21.75 -10.80 11.69
N THR A 198 22.39 -11.97 11.67
CA THR A 198 23.49 -12.25 10.76
C THR A 198 23.06 -12.89 9.45
N ASP A 199 22.05 -13.75 9.51
CA ASP A 199 21.53 -14.39 8.32
C ASP A 199 20.10 -14.93 8.50
N ILE A 200 19.40 -15.03 7.36
CA ILE A 200 18.15 -15.75 7.20
C ILE A 200 18.34 -16.77 6.08
N SER A 201 17.90 -18.00 6.29
CA SER A 201 17.97 -19.05 5.26
C SER A 201 16.68 -19.85 5.18
N HIS A 202 16.41 -20.40 4.01
CA HIS A 202 15.30 -21.30 3.75
C HIS A 202 15.64 -22.29 2.63
N ILE A 203 14.82 -23.30 2.46
CA ILE A 203 14.91 -24.23 1.34
C ILE A 203 13.91 -23.81 0.26
N SER A 204 14.36 -23.66 -0.96
CA SER A 204 13.55 -23.37 -2.14
C SER A 204 13.96 -24.29 -3.28
N GLU A 205 13.03 -25.02 -3.86
CA GLU A 205 13.29 -26.00 -4.95
C GLU A 205 14.43 -26.96 -4.59
N GLY A 206 14.50 -27.39 -3.33
CA GLY A 206 15.56 -28.26 -2.82
C GLY A 206 16.89 -27.56 -2.52
N HIS A 207 17.11 -26.34 -2.94
CA HIS A 207 18.33 -25.57 -2.70
C HIS A 207 18.22 -24.75 -1.42
N ARG A 208 19.33 -24.59 -0.71
CA ARG A 208 19.39 -23.66 0.42
C ARG A 208 19.68 -22.24 -0.09
N VAL A 209 18.75 -21.35 0.16
CA VAL A 209 18.86 -19.92 -0.16
C VAL A 209 19.08 -19.16 1.15
N ALA A 210 20.04 -18.24 1.16
CA ALA A 210 20.37 -17.46 2.34
C ALA A 210 20.64 -15.99 1.99
N VAL A 211 20.35 -15.11 2.96
CA VAL A 211 20.79 -13.71 2.95
C VAL A 211 21.60 -13.46 4.20
N TYR A 212 22.84 -13.01 4.02
CA TYR A 212 23.77 -12.64 5.10
C TYR A 212 23.84 -11.13 5.21
N TYR A 213 23.87 -10.64 6.45
CA TYR A 213 23.89 -9.21 6.77
C TYR A 213 25.19 -8.82 7.45
N GLY A 214 25.76 -7.70 7.03
CA GLY A 214 26.91 -7.07 7.67
C GLY A 214 26.56 -5.71 8.23
N TYR A 215 27.17 -5.33 9.35
CA TYR A 215 26.89 -4.10 10.07
C TYR A 215 28.16 -3.31 10.38
N ASP A 216 28.02 -2.01 10.53
CA ASP A 216 29.07 -1.17 11.09
C ASP A 216 29.01 -1.15 12.63
N GLU A 217 29.93 -0.43 13.26
CA GLU A 217 30.00 -0.32 14.71
C GLU A 217 28.76 0.33 15.35
N LYS A 218 27.99 1.08 14.58
CA LYS A 218 26.74 1.73 15.02
C LYS A 218 25.50 0.87 14.79
N GLY A 219 25.66 -0.35 14.26
CA GLY A 219 24.57 -1.25 13.95
C GLY A 219 23.82 -0.95 12.66
N ARG A 220 24.39 -0.12 11.78
CA ARG A 220 23.80 0.17 10.48
C ARG A 220 24.19 -0.91 9.47
N LEU A 221 23.25 -1.31 8.62
CA LEU A 221 23.48 -2.32 7.59
C LEU A 221 24.48 -1.82 6.55
N THR A 222 25.62 -2.50 6.43
CA THR A 222 26.68 -2.17 5.44
C THR A 222 26.74 -3.14 4.28
N GLY A 223 26.13 -4.29 4.38
CA GLY A 223 26.12 -5.27 3.32
C GLY A 223 25.06 -6.33 3.44
N GLU A 224 24.62 -6.80 2.29
CA GLU A 224 23.71 -7.93 2.14
C GLU A 224 24.30 -8.86 1.10
N ARG A 225 24.42 -10.13 1.43
CA ARG A 225 24.90 -11.15 0.50
C ARG A 225 23.86 -12.24 0.34
N GLN A 226 23.27 -12.33 -0.82
CA GLN A 226 22.35 -13.40 -1.22
C GLN A 226 23.15 -14.58 -1.76
N THR A 227 22.77 -15.80 -1.36
CA THR A 227 23.46 -17.02 -1.78
C THR A 227 22.47 -18.13 -2.13
N VAL A 228 22.88 -18.99 -3.05
CA VAL A 228 22.22 -20.26 -3.35
C VAL A 228 23.24 -21.38 -3.21
N HIS A 229 22.91 -22.39 -2.42
CA HIS A 229 23.79 -23.52 -2.14
C HIS A 229 23.18 -24.84 -2.65
N HIS A 230 24.04 -25.76 -3.06
CA HIS A 230 23.66 -27.09 -3.46
C HIS A 230 23.06 -27.86 -2.25
N PRO A 231 21.93 -28.59 -2.43
CA PRO A 231 21.20 -29.17 -1.30
C PRO A 231 21.94 -30.27 -0.53
N GLN A 232 22.83 -31.02 -1.19
CA GLN A 232 23.55 -32.12 -0.54
C GLN A 232 25.01 -31.77 -0.19
N THR A 233 25.70 -31.01 -1.05
CA THR A 233 27.12 -30.71 -0.87
C THR A 233 27.38 -29.40 -0.16
N GLU A 234 26.36 -28.56 0.06
CA GLU A 234 26.44 -27.20 0.60
C GLU A 234 27.36 -26.28 -0.24
N ALA A 235 27.78 -26.72 -1.43
CA ALA A 235 28.62 -25.92 -2.32
C ALA A 235 27.88 -24.66 -2.79
N LEU A 236 28.58 -23.53 -2.78
CA LEU A 236 28.05 -22.28 -3.29
C LEU A 236 27.84 -22.36 -4.80
N LEU A 237 26.60 -22.20 -5.26
CA LEU A 237 26.24 -22.21 -6.68
C LEU A 237 26.12 -20.81 -7.24
N TRP A 238 25.65 -19.86 -6.43
CA TRP A 238 25.44 -18.49 -6.85
C TRP A 238 25.50 -17.56 -5.64
N GLN A 239 26.01 -16.35 -5.88
CA GLN A 239 25.94 -15.27 -4.89
C GLN A 239 25.83 -13.91 -5.55
N HIS A 240 25.24 -12.98 -4.82
CA HIS A 240 25.21 -11.56 -5.15
C HIS A 240 25.37 -10.76 -3.86
N GLU A 241 26.26 -9.78 -3.90
CA GLU A 241 26.50 -8.89 -2.75
C GLU A 241 26.12 -7.46 -3.10
N THR A 242 25.44 -6.79 -2.18
CA THR A 242 25.15 -5.37 -2.24
C THR A 242 25.70 -4.72 -0.98
N ARG A 243 26.52 -3.69 -1.13
CA ARG A 243 27.06 -2.90 -0.02
C ARG A 243 26.37 -1.56 0.08
N HIS A 244 26.26 -1.05 1.30
CA HIS A 244 25.64 0.21 1.62
C HIS A 244 26.62 1.12 2.34
N ALA A 245 26.62 2.40 1.98
CA ALA A 245 27.40 3.43 2.67
C ALA A 245 26.47 4.55 3.16
N TYR A 246 26.95 5.26 4.17
CA TYR A 246 26.18 6.30 4.85
C TYR A 246 26.95 7.62 4.81
N ASN A 247 26.21 8.74 4.73
CA ASN A 247 26.81 10.06 4.80
C ASN A 247 27.10 10.48 6.26
N ALA A 248 27.66 11.65 6.43
CA ALA A 248 28.00 12.19 7.75
C ALA A 248 26.80 12.37 8.69
N GLN A 249 25.59 12.48 8.13
CA GLN A 249 24.34 12.60 8.86
C GLN A 249 23.72 11.24 9.25
N GLY A 250 24.35 10.14 8.82
CA GLY A 250 23.86 8.79 9.07
C GLY A 250 22.78 8.30 8.11
N LEU A 251 22.55 9.00 7.00
CA LEU A 251 21.60 8.59 5.96
C LEU A 251 22.30 7.66 4.96
N ALA A 252 21.62 6.59 4.56
CA ALA A 252 22.07 5.72 3.49
C ALA A 252 22.14 6.52 2.18
N ASN A 253 23.34 6.68 1.62
CA ASN A 253 23.53 7.52 0.45
C ASN A 253 24.20 6.80 -0.72
N ARG A 254 24.59 5.53 -0.54
CA ARG A 254 25.26 4.79 -1.60
C ARG A 254 24.92 3.31 -1.53
N CYS A 255 24.59 2.74 -2.69
CA CYS A 255 24.34 1.32 -2.88
C CYS A 255 25.30 0.80 -3.93
N ILE A 256 26.09 -0.23 -3.58
CA ILE A 256 27.14 -0.78 -4.42
C ILE A 256 26.85 -2.26 -4.68
N PRO A 257 26.10 -2.59 -5.74
CA PRO A 257 25.86 -3.99 -6.10
C PRO A 257 27.11 -4.59 -6.79
N ASP A 258 27.23 -5.91 -6.68
CA ASP A 258 28.27 -6.64 -7.42
C ASP A 258 28.17 -6.41 -8.91
N SER A 259 29.31 -6.21 -9.55
CA SER A 259 29.45 -6.14 -11.02
C SER A 259 28.65 -5.02 -11.69
N LEU A 260 28.05 -4.13 -10.93
CA LEU A 260 27.28 -2.99 -11.43
C LEU A 260 27.85 -1.68 -10.86
N PRO A 261 27.68 -0.56 -11.56
CA PRO A 261 28.05 0.73 -11.04
C PRO A 261 27.28 1.08 -9.77
N ALA A 262 27.95 1.74 -8.83
CA ALA A 262 27.32 2.21 -7.61
C ALA A 262 26.26 3.28 -7.89
N VAL A 263 25.14 3.21 -7.18
CA VAL A 263 24.16 4.28 -7.14
C VAL A 263 24.44 5.13 -5.92
N GLU A 264 24.54 6.44 -6.13
CA GLU A 264 24.74 7.43 -5.07
C GLU A 264 23.61 8.43 -5.06
N TRP A 265 23.03 8.68 -3.88
CA TRP A 265 22.00 9.69 -3.65
C TRP A 265 22.61 10.92 -3.00
N LEU A 266 22.47 12.06 -3.67
CA LEU A 266 22.89 13.36 -3.15
C LEU A 266 21.70 13.98 -2.44
N THR A 267 21.88 14.36 -1.18
CA THR A 267 20.82 14.92 -0.35
C THR A 267 21.19 16.28 0.20
N TYR A 268 20.19 17.04 0.60
CA TYR A 268 20.35 18.31 1.31
C TYR A 268 19.36 18.39 2.49
N GLY A 269 19.58 19.34 3.38
CA GLY A 269 18.72 19.54 4.55
C GLY A 269 18.67 18.30 5.43
N SER A 270 17.49 17.84 5.79
CA SER A 270 17.26 16.65 6.63
C SER A 270 17.21 15.33 5.85
N GLY A 271 17.62 15.33 4.57
CA GLY A 271 17.67 14.12 3.74
C GLY A 271 16.84 14.18 2.47
N TYR A 272 16.45 15.38 2.03
CA TYR A 272 15.75 15.55 0.75
C TYR A 272 16.68 15.27 -0.43
N LEU A 273 16.19 14.50 -1.40
CA LEU A 273 16.97 14.10 -2.57
C LEU A 273 17.24 15.30 -3.48
N ALA A 274 18.52 15.60 -3.73
CA ALA A 274 18.98 16.65 -4.64
C ALA A 274 19.45 16.09 -5.98
N GLY A 275 19.86 14.83 -6.05
CA GLY A 275 20.32 14.21 -7.26
C GLY A 275 20.75 12.77 -7.06
N MET A 276 21.07 12.12 -8.19
CA MET A 276 21.55 10.74 -8.21
C MET A 276 22.69 10.62 -9.22
N LYS A 277 23.67 9.76 -8.88
CA LYS A 277 24.78 9.36 -9.76
C LYS A 277 24.77 7.85 -9.94
N LEU A 278 25.18 7.41 -11.11
CA LEU A 278 25.50 6.01 -11.39
C LEU A 278 27.01 5.91 -11.69
N GLY A 279 27.77 5.32 -10.77
CA GLY A 279 29.21 5.44 -10.78
C GLY A 279 29.62 6.92 -10.71
N ASP A 280 30.42 7.36 -11.67
CA ASP A 280 30.84 8.77 -11.79
C ASP A 280 29.91 9.62 -12.67
N THR A 281 28.87 9.00 -13.25
CA THR A 281 27.98 9.68 -14.19
C THR A 281 26.75 10.24 -13.46
N PRO A 282 26.51 11.56 -13.49
CA PRO A 282 25.26 12.14 -13.01
C PRO A 282 24.07 11.60 -13.82
N LEU A 283 23.03 11.10 -13.15
CA LEU A 283 21.82 10.62 -13.78
C LEU A 283 20.71 11.68 -13.78
N VAL A 284 20.50 12.29 -12.63
CA VAL A 284 19.40 13.21 -12.42
C VAL A 284 19.77 14.23 -11.35
N GLU A 285 19.31 15.46 -11.54
CA GLU A 285 19.35 16.55 -10.57
C GLU A 285 17.95 17.08 -10.34
N TYR A 286 17.63 17.39 -9.07
CA TYR A 286 16.35 17.93 -8.66
C TYR A 286 16.50 19.34 -8.13
N THR A 287 15.66 20.25 -8.61
CA THR A 287 15.42 21.54 -7.97
C THR A 287 14.10 21.45 -7.22
N ARG A 288 14.08 21.98 -6.01
CA ARG A 288 12.91 21.92 -5.13
C ARG A 288 12.49 23.30 -4.64
N ASP A 289 11.20 23.44 -4.43
CA ASP A 289 10.66 24.67 -3.83
C ASP A 289 10.86 24.68 -2.30
N ARG A 290 10.36 25.73 -1.65
CA ARG A 290 10.49 25.89 -0.20
C ARG A 290 9.62 24.92 0.64
N LEU A 291 8.79 24.11 0.00
CA LEU A 291 8.12 22.96 0.60
C LEU A 291 8.86 21.63 0.32
N HIS A 292 10.07 21.70 -0.23
CA HIS A 292 10.87 20.56 -0.66
C HIS A 292 10.22 19.71 -1.76
N ARG A 293 9.25 20.26 -2.50
CA ARG A 293 8.62 19.59 -3.64
C ARG A 293 9.48 19.78 -4.89
N GLU A 294 9.51 18.76 -5.72
CA GLU A 294 10.22 18.80 -7.00
C GLU A 294 9.58 19.82 -7.94
N THR A 295 10.36 20.80 -8.40
CA THR A 295 9.94 21.79 -9.41
C THR A 295 10.66 21.62 -10.74
N LEU A 296 11.87 21.06 -10.72
CA LEU A 296 12.64 20.77 -11.92
C LEU A 296 13.40 19.46 -11.72
N ARG A 297 13.39 18.63 -12.74
CA ARG A 297 14.20 17.42 -12.85
C ARG A 297 15.02 17.49 -14.12
N SER A 298 16.35 17.49 -13.99
CA SER A 298 17.28 17.49 -15.11
C SER A 298 17.91 16.13 -15.27
N PHE A 299 17.81 15.53 -16.44
CA PHE A 299 18.38 14.21 -16.76
C PHE A 299 18.91 14.18 -18.20
N GLY A 300 20.22 14.16 -18.34
CA GLY A 300 20.87 14.33 -19.63
C GLY A 300 20.55 15.68 -20.26
N ARG A 301 19.96 15.66 -21.45
CA ARG A 301 19.50 16.87 -22.16
C ARG A 301 18.05 17.25 -21.86
N TYR A 302 17.37 16.47 -21.04
CA TYR A 302 15.95 16.67 -20.74
C TYR A 302 15.77 17.41 -19.44
N GLU A 303 14.79 18.27 -19.42
CA GLU A 303 14.33 19.01 -18.24
C GLU A 303 12.82 18.85 -18.10
N LEU A 304 12.40 18.33 -16.95
CA LEU A 304 11.00 18.19 -16.59
C LEU A 304 10.66 19.24 -15.54
N THR A 305 9.81 20.20 -15.91
CA THR A 305 9.30 21.22 -14.99
C THR A 305 7.97 20.77 -14.38
N THR A 306 7.84 20.88 -13.08
CA THR A 306 6.64 20.52 -12.33
C THR A 306 6.06 21.73 -11.62
N ALA A 307 4.76 21.95 -11.74
CA ALA A 307 4.02 22.99 -11.03
C ALA A 307 2.90 22.37 -10.19
N TYR A 308 2.50 23.10 -9.15
CA TYR A 308 1.49 22.67 -8.19
C TYR A 308 0.35 23.67 -8.08
N THR A 309 -0.86 23.15 -7.79
CA THR A 309 -2.01 23.99 -7.48
C THR A 309 -1.81 24.73 -6.16
N PRO A 310 -2.59 25.78 -5.86
CA PRO A 310 -2.55 26.44 -4.56
C PRO A 310 -2.83 25.52 -3.36
N ALA A 311 -3.58 24.42 -3.58
CA ALA A 311 -3.84 23.39 -2.57
C ALA A 311 -2.72 22.34 -2.46
N GLY A 312 -1.66 22.43 -3.28
CA GLY A 312 -0.50 21.54 -3.23
C GLY A 312 -0.60 20.29 -4.10
N GLN A 313 -1.59 20.20 -4.98
CA GLN A 313 -1.74 19.10 -5.92
C GLN A 313 -0.90 19.34 -7.18
N LEU A 314 -0.51 18.27 -7.86
CA LEU A 314 0.20 18.34 -9.13
C LEU A 314 -0.66 19.05 -10.18
N GLN A 315 -0.21 20.18 -10.72
CA GLN A 315 -0.91 20.96 -11.73
C GLN A 315 -0.42 20.64 -13.14
N SER A 316 0.90 20.57 -13.33
CA SER A 316 1.49 20.32 -14.64
C SER A 316 2.87 19.68 -14.55
N GLN A 317 3.22 18.96 -15.59
CA GLN A 317 4.58 18.49 -15.86
C GLN A 317 4.89 18.78 -17.33
N HIS A 318 5.93 19.55 -17.58
CA HIS A 318 6.36 19.93 -18.93
C HIS A 318 7.80 19.48 -19.15
N LEU A 319 7.97 18.61 -20.14
CA LEU A 319 9.30 18.21 -20.61
C LEU A 319 9.72 19.17 -21.72
N ASN A 320 10.98 19.56 -21.78
CA ASN A 320 11.55 20.38 -22.87
C ASN A 320 11.55 19.65 -24.24
N SER A 321 10.86 18.54 -24.34
CA SER A 321 10.49 17.79 -25.55
C SER A 321 8.97 17.78 -25.61
N LEU A 322 8.38 18.41 -26.62
CA LEU A 322 6.93 18.65 -26.79
C LEU A 322 6.00 17.41 -26.69
N LEU A 323 6.56 16.23 -26.51
CA LEU A 323 5.81 14.96 -26.58
C LEU A 323 5.24 14.50 -25.24
N SER A 324 5.64 15.10 -24.14
CA SER A 324 5.35 14.58 -22.78
C SER A 324 4.75 15.61 -21.84
N ASP A 325 4.25 16.74 -22.37
CA ASP A 325 3.56 17.74 -21.55
C ASP A 325 2.26 17.18 -21.03
N ARG A 326 2.00 17.37 -19.74
CA ARG A 326 0.79 16.94 -19.05
C ARG A 326 0.27 18.03 -18.14
N ASP A 327 -1.03 18.27 -18.23
CA ASP A 327 -1.78 19.12 -17.31
C ASP A 327 -2.81 18.28 -16.56
N TYR A 328 -2.91 18.49 -15.26
CA TYR A 328 -3.72 17.72 -14.33
C TYR A 328 -4.85 18.58 -13.79
N THR A 329 -6.06 18.03 -13.78
CA THR A 329 -7.23 18.71 -13.22
C THR A 329 -7.84 17.86 -12.11
N TRP A 330 -8.19 18.51 -11.01
CA TRP A 330 -8.70 17.87 -9.80
C TRP A 330 -10.10 18.38 -9.48
N ASN A 331 -10.95 17.53 -8.91
CA ASN A 331 -12.23 17.97 -8.37
C ASN A 331 -12.07 18.50 -6.92
N ASP A 332 -13.16 18.97 -6.33
CA ASP A 332 -13.15 19.56 -4.99
C ASP A 332 -12.77 18.55 -3.89
N ASN A 333 -12.98 17.26 -4.12
CA ASN A 333 -12.57 16.18 -3.20
C ASN A 333 -11.10 15.78 -3.33
N GLY A 334 -10.34 16.39 -4.25
CA GLY A 334 -8.95 16.04 -4.48
C GLY A 334 -8.76 14.79 -5.35
N GLU A 335 -9.78 14.38 -6.10
CA GLU A 335 -9.68 13.29 -7.04
C GLU A 335 -9.26 13.81 -8.42
N LEU A 336 -8.35 13.09 -9.08
CA LEU A 336 -7.87 13.44 -10.41
C LEU A 336 -8.95 13.16 -11.46
N ILE A 337 -9.45 14.20 -12.11
CA ILE A 337 -10.53 14.09 -13.11
C ILE A 337 -10.05 14.19 -14.56
N ARG A 338 -8.86 14.71 -14.81
CA ARG A 338 -8.33 14.85 -16.16
C ARG A 338 -6.82 14.90 -16.20
N ILE A 339 -6.23 14.22 -17.17
CA ILE A 339 -4.87 14.42 -17.64
C ILE A 339 -4.93 14.84 -19.12
N SER A 340 -4.47 16.04 -19.42
CA SER A 340 -4.42 16.58 -20.78
C SER A 340 -2.99 16.61 -21.28
N SER A 341 -2.75 16.14 -22.49
CA SER A 341 -1.47 16.24 -23.18
C SER A 341 -1.70 16.65 -24.66
N PRO A 342 -0.64 17.06 -25.41
CA PRO A 342 -0.80 17.40 -26.82
C PRO A 342 -1.31 16.26 -27.70
N ARG A 343 -1.11 15.01 -27.27
CA ARG A 343 -1.50 13.82 -28.05
C ARG A 343 -2.87 13.28 -27.66
N GLN A 344 -3.24 13.36 -26.40
CA GLN A 344 -4.49 12.78 -25.91
C GLN A 344 -4.93 13.45 -24.61
N THR A 345 -6.23 13.35 -24.34
CA THR A 345 -6.83 13.72 -23.07
C THR A 345 -7.50 12.50 -22.44
N ARG A 346 -7.25 12.26 -21.16
CA ARG A 346 -7.94 11.25 -20.37
C ARG A 346 -8.78 11.93 -19.30
N SER A 347 -10.04 11.56 -19.21
CA SER A 347 -10.96 12.02 -18.18
C SER A 347 -11.39 10.83 -17.33
N TYR A 348 -11.50 11.06 -16.02
CA TYR A 348 -11.78 10.04 -15.00
C TYR A 348 -13.08 10.38 -14.29
N SER A 349 -13.92 9.39 -14.09
CA SER A 349 -15.20 9.52 -13.36
C SER A 349 -15.16 8.64 -12.11
N TYR A 350 -15.80 9.13 -11.03
CA TYR A 350 -15.78 8.45 -9.73
C TYR A 350 -17.19 8.28 -9.18
N SER A 351 -17.38 7.21 -8.41
CA SER A 351 -18.58 6.98 -7.62
C SER A 351 -18.60 7.87 -6.37
N THR A 352 -19.72 7.87 -5.66
CA THR A 352 -19.86 8.55 -4.36
C THR A 352 -18.92 7.98 -3.29
N THR A 353 -18.39 6.78 -3.49
CA THR A 353 -17.39 6.15 -2.61
C THR A 353 -15.94 6.42 -3.05
N GLY A 354 -15.72 7.27 -4.06
CA GLY A 354 -14.39 7.59 -4.59
C GLY A 354 -13.78 6.51 -5.47
N ARG A 355 -14.56 5.55 -5.93
CA ARG A 355 -14.09 4.49 -6.84
C ARG A 355 -14.18 4.95 -8.29
N LEU A 356 -13.17 4.59 -9.09
CA LEU A 356 -13.16 4.88 -10.52
C LEU A 356 -14.32 4.15 -11.23
N THR A 357 -15.18 4.89 -11.92
CA THR A 357 -16.32 4.37 -12.68
C THR A 357 -16.12 4.40 -14.19
N GLY A 358 -15.17 5.16 -14.68
CA GLY A 358 -14.89 5.22 -16.09
C GLY A 358 -13.64 6.01 -16.44
N VAL A 359 -13.06 5.67 -17.58
CA VAL A 359 -11.97 6.41 -18.22
C VAL A 359 -12.37 6.73 -19.65
N HIS A 360 -12.35 8.00 -20.00
CA HIS A 360 -12.62 8.47 -21.35
C HIS A 360 -11.33 9.03 -21.96
N THR A 361 -10.83 8.40 -23.01
CA THR A 361 -9.63 8.81 -23.73
C THR A 361 -10.00 9.36 -25.09
N THR A 362 -9.59 10.59 -25.37
CA THR A 362 -9.78 11.26 -26.67
C THR A 362 -8.44 11.66 -27.27
N ALA A 363 -8.31 11.47 -28.58
CA ALA A 363 -7.18 11.92 -29.40
C ALA A 363 -7.69 12.23 -30.81
N ALA A 364 -6.81 12.65 -31.74
CA ALA A 364 -7.20 13.10 -33.09
C ALA A 364 -8.10 12.10 -33.84
N ASN A 365 -7.87 10.78 -33.68
CA ASN A 365 -8.64 9.72 -34.33
C ASN A 365 -9.05 8.63 -33.31
N LEU A 366 -9.21 9.00 -32.05
CA LEU A 366 -9.49 8.06 -30.98
C LEU A 366 -10.53 8.66 -30.04
N ASP A 367 -11.59 7.92 -29.79
CA ASP A 367 -12.57 8.20 -28.74
C ASP A 367 -12.95 6.87 -28.10
N ILE A 368 -12.34 6.59 -26.93
CA ILE A 368 -12.54 5.33 -26.23
C ILE A 368 -13.07 5.62 -24.83
N ARG A 369 -14.16 4.97 -24.48
CA ARG A 369 -14.72 4.94 -23.13
C ARG A 369 -14.58 3.54 -22.55
N ILE A 370 -13.96 3.44 -21.39
CA ILE A 370 -13.81 2.20 -20.64
C ILE A 370 -14.57 2.36 -19.33
N PRO A 371 -15.75 1.74 -19.19
CA PRO A 371 -16.48 1.75 -17.94
C PRO A 371 -15.86 0.77 -16.95
N TYR A 372 -16.01 1.05 -15.65
CA TYR A 372 -15.54 0.24 -14.55
C TYR A 372 -16.69 -0.01 -13.57
N ALA A 373 -17.22 -1.22 -13.57
CA ALA A 373 -18.20 -1.66 -12.60
C ALA A 373 -17.50 -2.32 -11.41
N THR A 374 -18.00 -2.07 -10.21
CA THR A 374 -17.53 -2.71 -8.98
C THR A 374 -18.72 -3.22 -8.18
N ASP A 375 -18.49 -4.29 -7.42
CA ASP A 375 -19.45 -4.74 -6.43
C ASP A 375 -19.42 -3.83 -5.17
N PRO A 376 -20.34 -3.98 -4.23
CA PRO A 376 -20.36 -3.15 -3.03
C PRO A 376 -19.04 -3.16 -2.23
N ALA A 377 -18.29 -4.27 -2.21
CA ALA A 377 -17.00 -4.37 -1.53
C ALA A 377 -15.82 -3.78 -2.32
N GLY A 378 -16.05 -3.35 -3.56
CA GLY A 378 -15.04 -2.74 -4.43
C GLY A 378 -14.34 -3.70 -5.39
N ASN A 379 -14.77 -4.95 -5.45
CA ASN A 379 -14.24 -5.90 -6.43
C ASN A 379 -14.73 -5.54 -7.83
N ARG A 380 -13.83 -5.63 -8.81
CA ARG A 380 -14.17 -5.34 -10.20
C ARG A 380 -15.13 -6.40 -10.76
N LEU A 381 -16.18 -5.95 -11.40
CA LEU A 381 -17.17 -6.78 -12.08
C LEU A 381 -17.06 -6.59 -13.60
N PRO A 382 -17.57 -7.58 -14.39
CA PRO A 382 -17.87 -7.35 -15.78
C PRO A 382 -18.85 -6.19 -15.92
N ASP A 383 -18.49 -5.19 -16.75
CA ASP A 383 -19.34 -4.03 -16.93
C ASP A 383 -20.57 -4.38 -17.74
N PRO A 384 -21.79 -3.94 -17.36
CA PRO A 384 -23.03 -4.25 -18.07
C PRO A 384 -23.08 -3.72 -19.52
N GLU A 385 -22.39 -2.63 -19.83
CA GLU A 385 -22.32 -2.10 -21.21
C GLU A 385 -21.46 -2.99 -22.11
N LEU A 386 -20.35 -3.53 -21.54
CA LEU A 386 -19.42 -4.40 -22.28
C LEU A 386 -19.82 -5.87 -22.22
N HIS A 387 -20.53 -6.28 -21.19
CA HIS A 387 -20.92 -7.66 -20.91
C HIS A 387 -22.40 -7.74 -20.47
N PRO A 388 -23.36 -7.40 -21.39
CA PRO A 388 -24.77 -7.31 -21.03
C PRO A 388 -25.39 -8.64 -20.57
N ASP A 389 -24.79 -9.77 -20.94
CA ASP A 389 -25.26 -11.12 -20.57
C ASP A 389 -24.68 -11.62 -19.24
N SER A 390 -23.81 -10.85 -18.57
CA SER A 390 -23.25 -11.22 -17.28
C SER A 390 -24.28 -11.11 -16.17
N THR A 391 -24.46 -12.20 -15.43
CA THR A 391 -25.33 -12.26 -14.25
C THR A 391 -24.57 -12.04 -12.93
N LEU A 392 -23.25 -11.86 -13.02
CA LEU A 392 -22.41 -11.66 -11.84
C LEU A 392 -22.60 -10.28 -11.25
N SER A 393 -23.04 -10.21 -10.00
CA SER A 393 -23.33 -8.96 -9.28
C SER A 393 -22.38 -8.69 -8.12
N MET A 394 -21.67 -9.71 -7.61
CA MET A 394 -20.71 -9.56 -6.52
C MET A 394 -19.78 -10.77 -6.41
N TRP A 395 -18.65 -10.55 -5.72
CA TRP A 395 -17.67 -11.57 -5.32
C TRP A 395 -17.70 -11.74 -3.79
N PRO A 396 -18.48 -12.71 -3.23
CA PRO A 396 -18.67 -12.82 -1.78
C PRO A 396 -17.39 -13.05 -0.98
N ASP A 397 -16.42 -13.71 -1.58
CA ASP A 397 -15.12 -14.04 -0.99
C ASP A 397 -13.99 -13.11 -1.47
N ASN A 398 -14.31 -12.01 -2.17
CA ASN A 398 -13.39 -11.06 -2.78
C ASN A 398 -12.37 -11.71 -3.75
N ARG A 399 -12.70 -12.88 -4.29
CA ARG A 399 -11.88 -13.56 -5.29
C ARG A 399 -12.62 -13.69 -6.60
N ILE A 400 -11.94 -13.31 -7.68
CA ILE A 400 -12.50 -13.45 -9.03
C ILE A 400 -12.50 -14.93 -9.43
N ALA A 401 -13.67 -15.49 -9.70
CA ALA A 401 -13.80 -16.86 -10.20
C ALA A 401 -13.80 -16.91 -11.74
N ARG A 402 -14.32 -15.85 -12.37
CA ARG A 402 -14.42 -15.76 -13.82
C ARG A 402 -14.53 -14.30 -14.26
N ASP A 403 -13.89 -13.96 -15.37
CA ASP A 403 -14.12 -12.71 -16.09
C ASP A 403 -14.47 -12.99 -17.56
N ALA A 404 -14.42 -11.99 -18.43
CA ALA A 404 -14.71 -12.13 -19.86
C ALA A 404 -13.71 -13.03 -20.60
N HIS A 405 -12.53 -13.23 -20.07
CA HIS A 405 -11.42 -13.86 -20.78
C HIS A 405 -10.92 -15.14 -20.10
N TYR A 406 -11.09 -15.25 -18.76
CA TYR A 406 -10.46 -16.31 -17.97
C TYR A 406 -11.39 -16.91 -16.93
N LEU A 407 -11.15 -18.20 -16.64
CA LEU A 407 -11.65 -18.90 -15.48
C LEU A 407 -10.50 -19.05 -14.49
N TYR A 408 -10.75 -18.73 -13.20
CA TYR A 408 -9.76 -18.76 -12.13
C TYR A 408 -10.10 -19.83 -11.11
N ARG A 409 -9.09 -20.53 -10.62
CA ARG A 409 -9.22 -21.54 -9.57
C ARG A 409 -8.23 -21.27 -8.44
N TYR A 410 -8.68 -21.52 -7.24
CA TYR A 410 -7.92 -21.28 -6.01
C TYR A 410 -7.82 -22.55 -5.19
N ASP A 411 -6.74 -22.68 -4.42
CA ASP A 411 -6.61 -23.72 -3.43
C ASP A 411 -7.29 -23.33 -2.10
N ARG A 412 -7.24 -24.23 -1.13
CA ARG A 412 -7.81 -24.01 0.20
C ARG A 412 -7.15 -22.88 0.99
N HIS A 413 -5.95 -22.44 0.60
CA HIS A 413 -5.25 -21.31 1.18
C HIS A 413 -5.57 -19.97 0.50
N GLY A 414 -6.48 -19.97 -0.47
CA GLY A 414 -6.87 -18.78 -1.21
C GLY A 414 -5.87 -18.34 -2.28
N ARG A 415 -4.90 -19.18 -2.63
CA ARG A 415 -3.90 -18.87 -3.65
C ARG A 415 -4.40 -19.28 -5.03
N LEU A 416 -4.13 -18.45 -6.03
CA LEU A 416 -4.47 -18.75 -7.42
C LEU A 416 -3.63 -19.93 -7.91
N THR A 417 -4.27 -21.04 -8.24
CA THR A 417 -3.58 -22.26 -8.75
C THR A 417 -3.68 -22.42 -10.23
N GLU A 418 -4.77 -21.96 -10.84
CA GLU A 418 -4.98 -22.11 -12.27
C GLU A 418 -5.75 -20.92 -12.85
N LYS A 419 -5.37 -20.55 -14.05
CA LYS A 419 -6.04 -19.55 -14.88
C LYS A 419 -6.15 -20.13 -16.29
N THR A 420 -7.38 -20.29 -16.80
CA THR A 420 -7.66 -20.90 -18.11
C THR A 420 -8.33 -19.89 -19.03
N ASP A 421 -7.89 -19.81 -20.27
CA ASP A 421 -8.53 -19.01 -21.31
C ASP A 421 -9.97 -19.47 -21.53
N LEU A 422 -10.90 -18.53 -21.61
CA LEU A 422 -12.27 -18.77 -22.06
C LEU A 422 -12.36 -18.54 -23.57
N ILE A 423 -12.90 -19.54 -24.29
CA ILE A 423 -13.20 -19.40 -25.71
C ILE A 423 -14.69 -19.05 -25.82
N PRO A 424 -15.06 -17.88 -26.38
CA PRO A 424 -16.46 -17.54 -26.58
C PRO A 424 -17.17 -18.58 -27.46
N GLU A 425 -18.43 -18.87 -27.14
CA GLU A 425 -19.24 -19.80 -27.90
C GLU A 425 -19.34 -19.38 -29.36
N GLY A 426 -19.11 -20.33 -30.30
CA GLY A 426 -19.14 -20.06 -31.74
C GLY A 426 -17.85 -19.48 -32.33
N VAL A 427 -16.82 -19.26 -31.54
CA VAL A 427 -15.51 -18.82 -32.02
C VAL A 427 -14.59 -20.01 -32.18
N ILE A 428 -14.17 -20.26 -33.42
CA ILE A 428 -13.09 -21.22 -33.70
C ILE A 428 -11.78 -20.48 -33.53
N ARG A 429 -11.02 -20.83 -32.47
CA ARG A 429 -9.66 -20.33 -32.31
C ARG A 429 -8.71 -21.09 -33.22
N THR A 430 -7.84 -20.34 -33.88
CA THR A 430 -6.69 -20.89 -34.61
C THR A 430 -5.44 -20.98 -33.75
N ASP A 431 -5.47 -20.30 -32.57
CA ASP A 431 -4.46 -20.35 -31.53
C ASP A 431 -5.02 -21.13 -30.33
N ASP A 432 -4.17 -21.92 -29.72
CA ASP A 432 -4.55 -22.92 -28.73
C ASP A 432 -5.03 -22.31 -27.40
N GLU A 433 -5.94 -23.02 -26.74
CA GLU A 433 -6.31 -22.77 -25.36
C GLU A 433 -5.07 -22.77 -24.45
N ARG A 434 -4.96 -21.78 -23.60
CA ARG A 434 -3.84 -21.63 -22.68
C ARG A 434 -4.31 -21.84 -21.25
N THR A 435 -3.63 -22.76 -20.57
CA THR A 435 -3.80 -22.96 -19.15
C THR A 435 -2.54 -22.57 -18.42
N HIS A 436 -2.69 -21.64 -17.49
CA HIS A 436 -1.62 -21.17 -16.62
C HIS A 436 -1.76 -21.83 -15.26
N ARG A 437 -0.68 -22.42 -14.74
CA ARG A 437 -0.64 -23.06 -13.43
C ARG A 437 0.41 -22.43 -12.55
N TYR A 438 0.06 -22.26 -11.30
CA TYR A 438 0.87 -21.60 -10.29
C TYR A 438 1.10 -22.56 -9.12
N HIS A 439 2.36 -22.73 -8.75
CA HIS A 439 2.78 -23.65 -7.69
C HIS A 439 3.44 -22.87 -6.57
N TYR A 440 3.10 -23.20 -5.34
CA TYR A 440 3.55 -22.49 -4.15
C TYR A 440 4.27 -23.42 -3.20
N ASP A 441 5.25 -22.87 -2.47
CA ASP A 441 5.86 -23.57 -1.35
C ASP A 441 4.97 -23.49 -0.09
N SER A 442 5.44 -24.12 0.98
CA SER A 442 4.73 -24.14 2.26
C SER A 442 4.67 -22.76 2.96
N GLN A 443 5.35 -21.77 2.43
CA GLN A 443 5.37 -20.38 2.91
C GLN A 443 4.54 -19.44 2.02
N HIS A 444 3.68 -20.02 1.15
CA HIS A 444 2.82 -19.31 0.22
C HIS A 444 3.55 -18.48 -0.85
N ARG A 445 4.83 -18.77 -1.11
CA ARG A 445 5.60 -18.10 -2.17
C ARG A 445 5.42 -18.85 -3.47
N LEU A 446 5.21 -18.12 -4.57
CA LEU A 446 5.18 -18.69 -5.91
C LEU A 446 6.58 -19.20 -6.28
N VAL A 447 6.72 -20.50 -6.49
CA VAL A 447 8.02 -21.13 -6.81
C VAL A 447 8.09 -21.67 -8.22
N HIS A 448 6.96 -21.95 -8.84
CA HIS A 448 6.92 -22.48 -10.20
C HIS A 448 5.67 -22.03 -10.94
N TYR A 449 5.86 -21.69 -12.21
CA TYR A 449 4.80 -21.30 -13.13
C TYR A 449 4.91 -22.12 -14.41
N THR A 450 3.80 -22.68 -14.86
CA THR A 450 3.73 -23.36 -16.15
C THR A 450 2.61 -22.78 -17.01
N ARG A 451 2.85 -22.71 -18.30
CA ARG A 451 1.83 -22.41 -19.30
C ARG A 451 1.77 -23.60 -20.26
N THR A 452 0.61 -24.23 -20.32
CA THR A 452 0.33 -25.29 -21.29
C THR A 452 -0.43 -24.67 -22.46
N GLN A 453 0.03 -24.93 -23.65
CA GLN A 453 -0.60 -24.55 -24.89
C GLN A 453 -0.82 -25.84 -25.68
N TYR A 454 -2.05 -26.07 -26.14
CA TYR A 454 -2.41 -27.29 -26.88
C TYR A 454 -2.20 -27.03 -28.37
N ALA A 455 -1.62 -28.01 -29.09
CA ALA A 455 -1.24 -27.87 -30.51
C ALA A 455 -2.40 -28.16 -31.48
N GLU A 456 -3.54 -28.64 -30.98
CA GLU A 456 -4.75 -28.87 -31.77
C GLU A 456 -5.98 -28.40 -31.01
N PRO A 457 -7.00 -27.81 -31.69
CA PRO A 457 -8.24 -27.45 -31.00
C PRO A 457 -8.84 -28.67 -30.34
N LEU A 458 -9.17 -28.57 -29.06
CA LEU A 458 -10.00 -29.56 -28.39
C LEU A 458 -11.38 -29.54 -29.07
N VAL A 459 -11.73 -30.63 -29.75
CA VAL A 459 -13.04 -30.82 -30.41
C VAL A 459 -14.14 -31.03 -29.36
#